data_4acc4d6a5e4f7453d8b067fbee8ff896
#
_entry.id   4acc4d6a5e4f7453d8b067fbee8ff896
#
_cell.length_a   1.000
_cell.length_b   1.000
_cell.length_c   1.000
_cell.angle_alpha   90.00
_cell.angle_beta   90.00
_cell.angle_gamma   90.00
#
_symmetry.space_group_name_H-M   'P 1'
#
loop_
_entity.id
_entity.type
_entity.pdbx_description
1 polymer ?
#
loop_
_entity_poly.entity_id
_entity_poly.type
_entity_poly.pdbx_seq_one_letter_code
_entity_poly.pdbx_strand_id
1 'polypeptide(L)'
;MFNRKEINMLHDPYFKVIREEEQFIEIQSINTGHCWNIIKNQFEQVYKIKLYHKHKRSDTYYHEHRMCRNVTEAIGQIKSHDEHVLEQAKQKESKVVCATKPERHLTVHESSGYMYKRTPTILLKGEWLRDMGFDIGDKICVKFDDGKLVIGQE
;
A
#
# COMPACT_ATOMS: atom_id res chain seq x y z
N MET A 1 5.99 -32.72 10.15
CA MET A 1 7.40 -32.40 9.84
C MET A 1 7.52 -32.13 8.34
N PHE A 2 8.24 -31.07 7.95
CA PHE A 2 8.61 -30.79 6.56
C PHE A 2 9.69 -31.78 6.12
N ASN A 3 9.60 -32.28 4.89
CA ASN A 3 10.67 -33.12 4.32
C ASN A 3 11.75 -32.23 3.69
N ARG A 4 12.93 -32.81 3.42
CA ARG A 4 14.09 -32.08 2.89
C ARG A 4 13.81 -31.35 1.57
N LYS A 5 12.97 -31.94 0.71
CA LYS A 5 12.58 -31.34 -0.57
C LYS A 5 11.70 -30.08 -0.36
N GLU A 6 10.76 -30.15 0.57
CA GLU A 6 9.89 -29.03 0.94
C GLU A 6 10.69 -27.87 1.56
N ILE A 7 11.65 -28.19 2.44
CA ILE A 7 12.56 -27.20 3.03
C ILE A 7 13.37 -26.51 1.93
N ASN A 8 14.00 -27.28 1.05
CA ASN A 8 14.79 -26.72 -0.05
C ASN A 8 13.95 -25.78 -0.96
N MET A 9 12.68 -26.05 -1.17
CA MET A 9 11.79 -25.18 -1.94
C MET A 9 11.51 -23.85 -1.24
N LEU A 10 11.51 -23.82 0.09
CA LEU A 10 11.31 -22.59 0.88
C LEU A 10 12.60 -21.77 1.05
N HIS A 11 13.77 -22.38 0.77
CA HIS A 11 15.05 -21.69 0.65
C HIS A 11 15.31 -21.12 -0.76
N ASP A 12 14.25 -20.93 -1.57
CA ASP A 12 14.29 -20.22 -2.84
C ASP A 12 14.81 -18.78 -2.62
N PRO A 13 15.68 -18.22 -3.50
CA PRO A 13 16.16 -16.82 -3.40
C PRO A 13 15.05 -15.76 -3.33
N TYR A 14 13.82 -16.11 -3.69
CA TYR A 14 12.65 -15.26 -3.55
C TYR A 14 12.31 -14.96 -2.09
N PHE A 15 12.74 -15.80 -1.16
CA PHE A 15 12.41 -15.74 0.24
C PHE A 15 13.64 -15.58 1.13
N LYS A 16 13.44 -14.88 2.23
CA LYS A 16 14.35 -14.90 3.38
C LYS A 16 13.71 -15.77 4.46
N VAL A 17 14.34 -16.87 4.82
CA VAL A 17 13.90 -17.70 5.96
C VAL A 17 14.20 -16.93 7.25
N ILE A 18 13.16 -16.73 8.07
CA ILE A 18 13.23 -16.03 9.36
C ILE A 18 13.38 -17.03 10.49
N ARG A 19 12.56 -18.08 10.45
CA ARG A 19 12.52 -19.12 11.47
C ARG A 19 12.10 -20.45 10.85
N GLU A 20 12.78 -21.51 11.23
CA GLU A 20 12.51 -22.87 10.78
C GLU A 20 12.29 -23.77 12.00
N GLU A 21 11.14 -24.40 12.08
CA GLU A 21 10.74 -25.32 13.13
C GLU A 21 10.16 -26.58 12.50
N GLU A 22 9.99 -27.62 13.30
CA GLU A 22 9.52 -28.92 12.81
C GLU A 22 8.16 -28.87 12.09
N GLN A 23 7.24 -28.03 12.56
CA GLN A 23 5.86 -27.95 12.06
C GLN A 23 5.53 -26.67 11.34
N PHE A 24 6.35 -25.64 11.47
CA PHE A 24 6.16 -24.38 10.76
C PHE A 24 7.47 -23.75 10.30
N ILE A 25 7.38 -23.01 9.21
CA ILE A 25 8.49 -22.21 8.68
C ILE A 25 7.98 -20.78 8.46
N GLU A 26 8.68 -19.82 9.05
CA GLU A 26 8.44 -18.39 8.83
C GLU A 26 9.41 -17.87 7.78
N ILE A 27 8.86 -17.27 6.72
CA ILE A 27 9.62 -16.68 5.62
C ILE A 27 9.18 -15.24 5.39
N GLN A 28 10.04 -14.47 4.75
CA GLN A 28 9.74 -13.12 4.29
C GLN A 28 9.97 -13.04 2.79
N SER A 29 9.00 -12.53 2.05
CA SER A 29 9.15 -12.22 0.64
C SER A 29 10.10 -11.04 0.46
N ILE A 30 11.16 -11.19 -0.36
CA ILE A 30 12.16 -10.13 -0.56
C ILE A 30 11.54 -8.94 -1.29
N ASN A 31 10.65 -9.19 -2.25
CA ASN A 31 10.08 -8.16 -3.12
C ASN A 31 9.06 -7.25 -2.42
N THR A 32 8.27 -7.78 -1.49
CA THR A 32 7.20 -7.03 -0.79
C THR A 32 7.52 -6.75 0.67
N GLY A 33 8.44 -7.51 1.26
CA GLY A 33 8.72 -7.48 2.69
C GLY A 33 7.66 -8.15 3.56
N HIS A 34 6.62 -8.74 2.95
CA HIS A 34 5.55 -9.45 3.65
C HIS A 34 6.08 -10.71 4.33
N CYS A 35 5.56 -11.00 5.51
CA CYS A 35 5.94 -12.19 6.28
C CYS A 35 4.85 -13.25 6.19
N TRP A 36 5.28 -14.49 6.05
CA TRP A 36 4.44 -15.65 5.87
C TRP A 36 4.80 -16.72 6.90
N ASN A 37 3.80 -17.30 7.53
CA ASN A 37 3.98 -18.45 8.39
C ASN A 37 3.29 -19.66 7.72
N ILE A 38 4.09 -20.65 7.38
CA ILE A 38 3.67 -21.87 6.68
C ILE A 38 3.63 -23.00 7.70
N ILE A 39 2.44 -23.43 8.05
CA ILE A 39 2.22 -24.49 9.06
C ILE A 39 1.81 -25.77 8.38
N LYS A 40 2.53 -26.86 8.68
CA LYS A 40 2.18 -28.18 8.21
C LYS A 40 1.25 -28.89 9.17
N ASN A 41 0.00 -29.13 8.73
CA ASN A 41 -0.97 -29.88 9.50
C ASN A 41 -0.89 -31.37 9.15
N GLN A 42 -0.49 -32.18 10.10
CA GLN A 42 -0.31 -33.63 9.92
C GLN A 42 -1.63 -34.41 9.94
N PHE A 43 -2.68 -33.82 10.51
CA PHE A 43 -3.98 -34.48 10.67
C PHE A 43 -4.91 -34.27 9.48
N GLU A 44 -4.60 -33.36 8.59
CA GLU A 44 -5.40 -33.06 7.40
C GLU A 44 -4.93 -33.91 6.22
N GLN A 45 -5.87 -34.56 5.56
CA GLN A 45 -5.54 -35.46 4.42
C GLN A 45 -5.39 -34.68 3.12
N VAL A 46 -6.18 -33.62 2.91
CA VAL A 46 -6.25 -32.87 1.65
C VAL A 46 -5.44 -31.57 1.74
N TYR A 47 -5.73 -30.72 2.71
CA TYR A 47 -5.08 -29.41 2.88
C TYR A 47 -4.04 -29.46 3.98
N LYS A 48 -2.84 -29.94 3.61
CA LYS A 48 -1.76 -30.21 4.56
C LYS A 48 -1.01 -28.96 5.03
N ILE A 49 -1.20 -27.83 4.35
CA ILE A 49 -0.49 -26.57 4.64
C ILE A 49 -1.52 -25.47 4.97
N LYS A 50 -1.33 -24.83 6.12
CA LYS A 50 -2.01 -23.57 6.46
C LYS A 50 -1.06 -22.42 6.26
N LEU A 51 -1.50 -21.44 5.49
CA LEU A 51 -0.73 -20.25 5.15
C LEU A 51 -1.29 -19.05 5.90
N TYR A 52 -0.45 -18.43 6.71
CA TYR A 52 -0.75 -17.19 7.43
C TYR A 52 0.13 -16.06 6.93
N HIS A 53 -0.35 -14.85 7.00
CA HIS A 53 0.27 -13.68 6.41
C HIS A 53 0.20 -12.47 7.34
N LYS A 54 1.25 -11.62 7.28
CA LYS A 54 1.25 -10.27 7.84
C LYS A 54 2.03 -9.32 6.91
N HIS A 55 1.61 -8.05 6.85
CA HIS A 55 2.17 -7.09 5.90
C HIS A 55 3.57 -6.62 6.28
N LYS A 56 3.81 -6.43 7.57
CA LYS A 56 5.11 -5.96 8.08
C LYS A 56 5.64 -6.90 9.14
N ARG A 57 6.95 -6.97 9.24
CA ARG A 57 7.59 -7.76 10.31
C ARG A 57 7.23 -7.26 11.71
N SER A 58 6.97 -5.95 11.86
CA SER A 58 6.54 -5.31 13.11
C SER A 58 5.11 -5.62 13.52
N ASP A 59 4.27 -6.13 12.60
CA ASP A 59 2.89 -6.44 12.91
C ASP A 59 2.81 -7.57 13.92
N THR A 60 1.95 -7.40 14.93
CA THR A 60 1.86 -8.33 16.05
C THR A 60 1.21 -9.64 15.66
N TYR A 61 0.22 -9.59 14.76
CA TYR A 61 -0.62 -10.74 14.44
C TYR A 61 -0.50 -11.17 12.98
N TYR A 62 -0.52 -12.49 12.78
CA TYR A 62 -0.75 -13.13 11.50
C TYR A 62 -2.25 -13.35 11.30
N HIS A 63 -2.76 -13.15 10.10
CA HIS A 63 -4.10 -13.56 9.70
C HIS A 63 -4.04 -14.78 8.79
N GLU A 64 -5.05 -15.63 8.84
CA GLU A 64 -5.14 -16.79 7.95
C GLU A 64 -5.34 -16.28 6.51
N HIS A 65 -4.50 -16.75 5.61
CA HIS A 65 -4.56 -16.37 4.21
C HIS A 65 -5.27 -17.46 3.39
N ARG A 66 -4.77 -18.69 3.47
CA ARG A 66 -5.31 -19.81 2.72
C ARG A 66 -4.84 -21.17 3.25
N MET A 67 -5.63 -22.20 2.95
CA MET A 67 -5.22 -23.60 3.08
C MET A 67 -4.75 -24.13 1.73
N CYS A 68 -3.60 -24.83 1.70
CA CYS A 68 -2.96 -25.36 0.51
C CYS A 68 -2.75 -26.87 0.64
N ARG A 69 -2.75 -27.58 -0.48
CA ARG A 69 -2.54 -29.03 -0.50
C ARG A 69 -1.09 -29.42 -0.20
N ASN A 70 -0.16 -28.59 -0.63
CA ASN A 70 1.27 -28.84 -0.49
C ASN A 70 2.07 -27.51 -0.51
N VAL A 71 3.37 -27.60 -0.24
CA VAL A 71 4.29 -26.46 -0.20
C VAL A 71 4.40 -25.76 -1.56
N THR A 72 4.35 -26.49 -2.67
CA THR A 72 4.41 -25.90 -4.01
C THR A 72 3.23 -24.97 -4.26
N GLU A 73 2.03 -25.40 -3.88
CA GLU A 73 0.82 -24.57 -3.98
C GLU A 73 0.93 -23.32 -3.07
N ALA A 74 1.43 -23.50 -1.84
CA ALA A 74 1.63 -22.39 -0.91
C ALA A 74 2.60 -21.35 -1.48
N ILE A 75 3.72 -21.75 -2.05
CA ILE A 75 4.68 -20.85 -2.71
C ILE A 75 4.01 -20.13 -3.89
N GLY A 76 3.23 -20.84 -4.71
CA GLY A 76 2.49 -20.21 -5.81
C GLY A 76 1.51 -19.15 -5.34
N GLN A 77 0.79 -19.40 -4.24
CA GLN A 77 -0.13 -18.42 -3.64
C GLN A 77 0.61 -17.19 -3.11
N ILE A 78 1.76 -17.38 -2.46
CA ILE A 78 2.59 -16.27 -1.98
C ILE A 78 3.06 -15.40 -3.14
N LYS A 79 3.63 -16.01 -4.18
CA LYS A 79 4.14 -15.27 -5.36
C LYS A 79 3.03 -14.51 -6.07
N SER A 80 1.85 -15.12 -6.26
CA SER A 80 0.68 -14.46 -6.86
C SER A 80 0.16 -13.29 -6.02
N HIS A 81 0.14 -13.43 -4.70
CA HIS A 81 -0.21 -12.34 -3.79
C HIS A 81 0.78 -11.17 -3.90
N ASP A 82 2.07 -11.46 -3.90
CA ASP A 82 3.12 -10.44 -4.01
C ASP A 82 3.07 -9.70 -5.34
N GLU A 83 2.84 -10.41 -6.45
CA GLU A 83 2.63 -9.81 -7.77
C GLU A 83 1.46 -8.82 -7.76
N HIS A 84 0.33 -9.22 -7.17
CA HIS A 84 -0.84 -8.36 -7.05
C HIS A 84 -0.57 -7.10 -6.23
N VAL A 85 0.15 -7.23 -5.10
CA VAL A 85 0.55 -6.09 -4.26
C VAL A 85 1.46 -5.13 -5.03
N LEU A 86 2.44 -5.65 -5.77
CA LEU A 86 3.35 -4.86 -6.59
C LEU A 86 2.63 -4.16 -7.76
N GLU A 87 1.69 -4.83 -8.40
CA GLU A 87 0.85 -4.22 -9.44
C GLU A 87 -0.01 -3.10 -8.89
N GLN A 88 -0.65 -3.30 -7.73
CA GLN A 88 -1.41 -2.23 -7.07
C GLN A 88 -0.54 -1.04 -6.70
N ALA A 89 0.69 -1.27 -6.24
CA ALA A 89 1.64 -0.20 -5.94
C ALA A 89 1.99 0.60 -7.20
N LYS A 90 2.31 -0.08 -8.30
CA LYS A 90 2.57 0.56 -9.61
C LYS A 90 1.38 1.35 -10.14
N GLN A 91 0.16 0.82 -9.98
CA GLN A 91 -1.06 1.53 -10.39
C GLN A 91 -1.34 2.76 -9.52
N LYS A 92 -1.00 2.73 -8.23
CA LYS A 92 -1.09 3.90 -7.36
C LYS A 92 -0.06 4.95 -7.76
N GLU A 93 1.18 4.56 -8.03
CA GLU A 93 2.22 5.47 -8.53
C GLU A 93 1.84 6.09 -9.89
N SER A 94 1.33 5.30 -10.83
CA SER A 94 0.88 5.82 -12.12
C SER A 94 -0.34 6.72 -12.00
N LYS A 95 -1.25 6.49 -11.04
CA LYS A 95 -2.36 7.39 -10.73
C LYS A 95 -1.89 8.70 -10.09
N VAL A 96 -0.89 8.66 -9.23
CA VAL A 96 -0.29 9.87 -8.63
C VAL A 96 0.39 10.70 -9.72
N VAL A 97 1.12 10.10 -10.64
CA VAL A 97 1.74 10.80 -11.78
C VAL A 97 0.69 11.34 -12.77
N CYS A 98 -0.49 10.69 -12.90
CA CYS A 98 -1.56 11.14 -13.77
C CYS A 98 -2.53 12.15 -13.10
N ALA A 99 -2.52 12.26 -11.76
CA ALA A 99 -3.41 13.15 -11.01
C ALA A 99 -2.87 14.59 -10.86
N THR A 100 -1.59 14.81 -11.05
CA THR A 100 -1.00 16.15 -11.08
C THR A 100 -0.94 16.68 -12.50
N LYS A 101 -2.07 17.15 -13.02
CA LYS A 101 -2.00 18.15 -14.11
C LYS A 101 -1.19 19.31 -13.53
N PRO A 102 -0.02 19.65 -14.11
CA PRO A 102 0.83 20.73 -13.59
C PRO A 102 0.16 22.09 -13.66
N GLU A 103 -0.99 22.17 -14.31
CA GLU A 103 -1.75 23.39 -14.54
C GLU A 103 -3.26 23.11 -14.44
N ARG A 104 -3.97 23.98 -13.73
CA ARG A 104 -5.43 23.94 -13.60
C ARG A 104 -5.99 25.30 -13.95
N HIS A 105 -6.89 25.34 -14.90
CA HIS A 105 -7.63 26.56 -15.24
C HIS A 105 -8.84 26.68 -14.31
N LEU A 106 -8.87 27.75 -13.54
CA LEU A 106 -9.95 28.07 -12.61
C LEU A 106 -10.56 29.41 -13.01
N THR A 107 -11.86 29.54 -12.75
CA THR A 107 -12.59 30.76 -13.01
C THR A 107 -12.75 31.55 -11.71
N VAL A 108 -12.54 32.85 -11.77
CA VAL A 108 -12.88 33.75 -10.67
C VAL A 108 -14.39 33.92 -10.66
N HIS A 109 -15.02 33.56 -9.55
CA HIS A 109 -16.47 33.65 -9.38
C HIS A 109 -16.83 34.89 -8.59
N GLU A 110 -18.10 35.28 -8.69
CA GLU A 110 -18.68 36.28 -7.83
C GLU A 110 -19.16 35.66 -6.52
N SER A 111 -18.88 36.29 -5.41
CA SER A 111 -19.44 35.99 -4.10
C SER A 111 -19.98 37.24 -3.43
N SER A 112 -21.01 37.09 -2.60
CA SER A 112 -21.54 38.18 -1.80
C SER A 112 -20.59 38.51 -0.67
N GLY A 113 -19.99 39.71 -0.71
CA GLY A 113 -19.19 40.26 0.36
C GLY A 113 -20.02 41.00 1.40
N TYR A 114 -19.35 41.78 2.27
CA TYR A 114 -19.97 42.62 3.27
C TYR A 114 -20.94 43.63 2.60
N MET A 115 -22.14 43.77 3.15
CA MET A 115 -23.24 44.63 2.62
C MET A 115 -23.68 44.27 1.17
N TYR A 116 -23.70 42.96 0.82
CA TYR A 116 -24.10 42.44 -0.51
C TYR A 116 -23.24 42.98 -1.69
N LYS A 117 -22.05 43.47 -1.39
CA LYS A 117 -21.13 43.94 -2.42
C LYS A 117 -20.56 42.73 -3.18
N ARG A 118 -20.59 42.79 -4.50
CA ARG A 118 -20.00 41.76 -5.36
C ARG A 118 -18.50 41.71 -5.13
N THR A 119 -17.99 40.53 -4.73
CA THR A 119 -16.59 40.32 -4.43
C THR A 119 -16.02 39.18 -5.28
N PRO A 120 -14.89 39.37 -5.97
CA PRO A 120 -14.25 38.31 -6.73
C PRO A 120 -13.72 37.21 -5.78
N THR A 121 -14.00 35.98 -6.13
CA THR A 121 -13.63 34.82 -5.31
C THR A 121 -12.97 33.75 -6.14
N ILE A 122 -11.86 33.19 -5.67
CA ILE A 122 -11.18 32.03 -6.23
C ILE A 122 -11.42 30.86 -5.27
N LEU A 123 -12.03 29.77 -5.76
CA LEU A 123 -12.26 28.57 -4.98
C LEU A 123 -11.26 27.49 -5.38
N LEU A 124 -10.39 27.11 -4.46
CA LEU A 124 -9.49 25.97 -4.60
C LEU A 124 -10.12 24.76 -3.87
N LYS A 125 -10.47 23.71 -4.60
CA LYS A 125 -11.13 22.53 -4.03
C LYS A 125 -10.75 21.26 -4.80
N GLY A 126 -10.45 20.19 -4.07
CA GLY A 126 -10.24 18.85 -4.61
C GLY A 126 -9.11 18.09 -3.92
N GLU A 127 -9.07 16.77 -4.11
CA GLU A 127 -8.04 15.89 -3.55
C GLU A 127 -6.62 16.26 -3.98
N TRP A 128 -6.46 16.89 -5.14
CA TRP A 128 -5.19 17.38 -5.64
C TRP A 128 -4.47 18.36 -4.70
N LEU A 129 -5.20 19.01 -3.78
CA LEU A 129 -4.60 19.85 -2.74
C LEU A 129 -3.80 19.00 -1.75
N ARG A 130 -4.29 17.82 -1.39
CA ARG A 130 -3.56 16.85 -0.57
C ARG A 130 -2.31 16.34 -1.27
N ASP A 131 -2.42 16.07 -2.58
CA ASP A 131 -1.28 15.64 -3.39
C ASP A 131 -0.16 16.69 -3.42
N MET A 132 -0.52 17.98 -3.25
CA MET A 132 0.41 19.11 -3.12
C MET A 132 0.84 19.39 -1.68
N GLY A 133 0.37 18.60 -0.71
CA GLY A 133 0.74 18.71 0.70
C GLY A 133 -0.22 19.55 1.56
N PHE A 134 -1.33 20.08 1.04
CA PHE A 134 -2.32 20.82 1.82
C PHE A 134 -3.40 19.90 2.37
N ASP A 135 -3.53 19.79 3.68
CA ASP A 135 -4.57 19.00 4.32
C ASP A 135 -5.59 19.87 5.07
N ILE A 136 -6.67 19.22 5.50
CA ILE A 136 -7.75 19.88 6.23
C ILE A 136 -7.22 20.35 7.59
N GLY A 137 -7.35 21.65 7.84
CA GLY A 137 -6.90 22.28 9.09
C GLY A 137 -5.55 22.97 9.00
N ASP A 138 -4.82 22.80 7.89
CA ASP A 138 -3.55 23.49 7.68
C ASP A 138 -3.74 25.01 7.62
N LYS A 139 -2.81 25.74 8.23
CA LYS A 139 -2.71 27.17 8.08
C LYS A 139 -1.91 27.50 6.83
N ILE A 140 -2.43 28.40 6.03
CA ILE A 140 -1.81 28.81 4.77
C ILE A 140 -1.48 30.32 4.78
N CYS A 141 -0.37 30.64 4.16
CA CYS A 141 0.03 32.02 3.87
C CYS A 141 -0.19 32.29 2.38
N VAL A 142 -0.89 33.37 2.06
CA VAL A 142 -1.10 33.83 0.68
C VAL A 142 -0.29 35.11 0.45
N LYS A 143 0.69 35.03 -0.45
CA LYS A 143 1.51 36.18 -0.86
C LYS A 143 1.01 36.75 -2.19
N PHE A 144 0.98 38.07 -2.28
CA PHE A 144 0.60 38.80 -3.48
C PHE A 144 1.87 39.36 -4.11
N ASP A 145 2.05 39.11 -5.37
CA ASP A 145 3.19 39.63 -6.13
C ASP A 145 2.77 39.83 -7.59
N ASP A 146 2.74 41.09 -8.03
CA ASP A 146 2.52 41.51 -9.41
C ASP A 146 1.56 40.65 -10.24
N GLY A 147 0.30 40.58 -9.79
CA GLY A 147 -0.76 39.77 -10.44
C GLY A 147 -0.68 38.27 -10.22
N LYS A 148 0.18 37.79 -9.32
CA LYS A 148 0.30 36.40 -8.93
C LYS A 148 -0.11 36.19 -7.48
N LEU A 149 -0.71 35.05 -7.21
CA LEU A 149 -0.97 34.55 -5.87
C LEU A 149 -0.08 33.35 -5.61
N VAL A 150 0.75 33.40 -4.60
CA VAL A 150 1.59 32.30 -4.14
C VAL A 150 1.03 31.81 -2.80
N ILE A 151 0.62 30.55 -2.74
CA ILE A 151 0.03 29.92 -1.56
C ILE A 151 1.05 28.92 -1.01
N GLY A 152 1.40 29.06 0.27
CA GLY A 152 2.29 28.16 0.99
C GLY A 152 1.72 27.79 2.35
N GLN A 153 2.25 26.75 2.96
CA GLN A 153 1.98 26.43 4.36
C GLN A 153 2.76 27.41 5.27
N GLU A 154 2.20 27.71 6.44
CA GLU A 154 2.88 28.44 7.51
C GLU A 154 3.86 27.56 8.26
#